data_efbce965b122da0606cbc793a4763b2d
#
_entry.id   efbce965b122da0606cbc793a4763b2d
#
_cell.length_a   1.000
_cell.length_b   1.000
_cell.length_c   1.000
_cell.angle_alpha   90.00
_cell.angle_beta   90.00
_cell.angle_gamma   90.00
#
_symmetry.space_group_name_H-M   'P 1'
#
loop_
_entity.id
_entity.type
_entity.pdbx_description
1 polymer ?
#
loop_
_entity_poly.entity_id
_entity_poly.type
_entity_poly.pdbx_seq_one_letter_code
_entity_poly.pdbx_strand_id
1 'polypeptide(L)'
;MKTQALKGMRDLLPAEQTLRDYIQGKILETYRASGFERISTPMLEDMENLDKSDGGDNLNLIFKVLKRGDKLTAALNSGDPKQLSDMGLRYDLTLPLSRYYAANRDKLPSPFKVIQTDRVFRAERPQKGRLREFVQCDIDILGDSSPNAEVELIDVTTRALLNIGFTGFTVNINDRRILRGMLESMGFAADTLDSVCITFDKMDKIGADGVKAELTEKQLPESAIHALADFIAAGEVTLDAVAARCADPAIADDLKYVLATANALADGRYQVAYCPSLVRGQGYYTGMVFEITCPQFSGAVAGGGRYDNMVGKFLGTQVPAVGFSIGFERVCGILLEQGYQIPGAKQKIALLYGRDADFTAVLSKAAALRDTYQVTVLPQGKKLGKQLGQLEAAGFAGAAFMDKDDVKIF
;
A
#
# COMPACT_ATOMS: atom_id res chain seq x y z
N MET A 1 -8.17 -13.77 -31.10
CA MET A 1 -8.33 -13.32 -29.70
C MET A 1 -7.09 -12.51 -29.32
N LYS A 2 -7.22 -11.47 -28.48
CA LYS A 2 -6.08 -10.73 -27.94
C LYS A 2 -5.43 -11.53 -26.84
N THR A 3 -4.09 -11.60 -26.81
CA THR A 3 -3.30 -12.35 -25.82
C THR A 3 -2.71 -11.46 -24.72
N GLN A 4 -2.89 -10.16 -24.81
CA GLN A 4 -2.37 -9.19 -23.84
C GLN A 4 -3.42 -8.90 -22.77
N ALA A 5 -2.97 -8.74 -21.52
CA ALA A 5 -3.79 -8.24 -20.42
C ALA A 5 -4.33 -6.82 -20.72
N LEU A 6 -5.36 -6.40 -19.99
CA LEU A 6 -5.89 -5.05 -20.12
C LEU A 6 -4.82 -4.00 -19.76
N LYS A 7 -4.86 -2.86 -20.44
CA LYS A 7 -3.93 -1.76 -20.18
C LYS A 7 -3.96 -1.34 -18.71
N GLY A 8 -2.80 -1.38 -18.06
CA GLY A 8 -2.64 -1.09 -16.63
C GLY A 8 -2.88 -2.26 -15.70
N MET A 9 -3.13 -3.44 -16.25
CA MET A 9 -3.10 -4.75 -15.57
C MET A 9 -2.03 -5.60 -16.23
N ARG A 10 -1.52 -6.62 -15.54
CA ARG A 10 -0.45 -7.47 -16.08
C ARG A 10 -0.55 -8.89 -15.56
N ASP A 11 -0.10 -9.82 -16.40
CA ASP A 11 0.18 -11.19 -15.98
C ASP A 11 1.54 -11.23 -15.27
N LEU A 12 1.66 -12.07 -14.26
CA LEU A 12 2.88 -12.26 -13.49
C LEU A 12 3.54 -13.57 -13.89
N LEU A 13 4.82 -13.55 -14.26
CA LEU A 13 5.57 -14.74 -14.54
C LEU A 13 5.94 -15.49 -13.25
N PRO A 14 6.17 -16.84 -13.30
CA PRO A 14 6.39 -17.64 -12.11
C PRO A 14 7.50 -17.14 -11.17
N ALA A 15 8.61 -16.67 -11.70
CA ALA A 15 9.73 -16.16 -10.89
C ALA A 15 9.33 -14.90 -10.09
N GLU A 16 8.64 -13.97 -10.75
CA GLU A 16 8.14 -12.77 -10.10
C GLU A 16 7.07 -13.11 -9.07
N GLN A 17 6.14 -14.02 -9.42
CA GLN A 17 5.10 -14.46 -8.48
C GLN A 17 5.71 -15.12 -7.23
N THR A 18 6.74 -15.96 -7.38
CA THR A 18 7.44 -16.57 -6.25
C THR A 18 8.04 -15.53 -5.29
N LEU A 19 8.67 -14.48 -5.84
CA LEU A 19 9.19 -13.39 -5.03
C LEU A 19 8.07 -12.65 -4.30
N ARG A 20 6.97 -12.36 -4.98
CA ARG A 20 5.81 -11.68 -4.40
C ARG A 20 5.18 -12.49 -3.27
N ASP A 21 5.02 -13.80 -3.45
CA ASP A 21 4.49 -14.70 -2.42
C ASP A 21 5.38 -14.70 -1.17
N TYR A 22 6.70 -14.72 -1.36
CA TYR A 22 7.66 -14.63 -0.27
C TYR A 22 7.55 -13.30 0.48
N ILE A 23 7.57 -12.17 -0.24
CA ILE A 23 7.46 -10.83 0.35
C ILE A 23 6.14 -10.69 1.12
N GLN A 24 5.02 -11.06 0.49
CA GLN A 24 3.71 -11.00 1.13
C GLN A 24 3.65 -11.92 2.36
N GLY A 25 4.22 -13.11 2.27
CA GLY A 25 4.32 -14.06 3.39
C GLY A 25 5.05 -13.47 4.60
N LYS A 26 6.19 -12.81 4.36
CA LYS A 26 6.99 -12.16 5.42
C LYS A 26 6.30 -10.95 6.04
N ILE A 27 5.61 -10.14 5.24
CA ILE A 27 4.80 -9.02 5.75
C ILE A 27 3.69 -9.58 6.66
N LEU A 28 2.94 -10.58 6.19
CA LEU A 28 1.85 -11.20 6.97
C LEU A 28 2.35 -11.89 8.25
N GLU A 29 3.50 -12.55 8.21
CA GLU A 29 4.15 -13.16 9.37
C GLU A 29 4.45 -12.09 10.43
N THR A 30 5.05 -10.96 10.04
CA THR A 30 5.37 -9.84 10.92
C THR A 30 4.11 -9.24 11.57
N TYR A 31 3.08 -9.01 10.77
CA TYR A 31 1.82 -8.44 11.23
C TYR A 31 1.12 -9.34 12.25
N ARG A 32 1.05 -10.66 11.95
CA ARG A 32 0.47 -11.64 12.88
C ARG A 32 1.26 -11.77 14.17
N ALA A 33 2.60 -11.76 14.10
CA ALA A 33 3.45 -11.80 15.28
C ALA A 33 3.25 -10.57 16.19
N SER A 34 2.75 -9.46 15.64
CA SER A 34 2.39 -8.24 16.37
C SER A 34 0.93 -8.22 16.86
N GLY A 35 0.20 -9.33 16.76
CA GLY A 35 -1.16 -9.48 17.28
C GLY A 35 -2.27 -8.97 16.37
N PHE A 36 -1.97 -8.70 15.08
CA PHE A 36 -2.99 -8.32 14.09
C PHE A 36 -3.67 -9.56 13.49
N GLU A 37 -4.99 -9.51 13.35
CA GLU A 37 -5.81 -10.60 12.80
C GLU A 37 -6.22 -10.32 11.36
N ARG A 38 -6.07 -11.34 10.49
CA ARG A 38 -6.39 -11.17 9.07
C ARG A 38 -7.87 -11.38 8.79
N ILE A 39 -8.47 -10.42 8.06
CA ILE A 39 -9.81 -10.54 7.48
C ILE A 39 -9.75 -10.55 5.96
N SER A 40 -10.89 -10.86 5.34
CA SER A 40 -11.13 -10.72 3.90
C SER A 40 -12.50 -10.11 3.68
N THR A 41 -12.57 -9.16 2.75
CA THR A 41 -13.80 -8.48 2.35
C THR A 41 -14.03 -8.68 0.84
N PRO A 42 -15.28 -8.62 0.34
CA PRO A 42 -15.55 -8.70 -1.09
C PRO A 42 -14.85 -7.60 -1.89
N MET A 43 -14.49 -7.90 -3.15
CA MET A 43 -13.92 -6.91 -4.08
C MET A 43 -14.98 -5.95 -4.62
N LEU A 44 -16.24 -6.37 -4.65
CA LEU A 44 -17.39 -5.56 -5.05
C LEU A 44 -18.01 -4.90 -3.82
N GLU A 45 -18.25 -3.62 -3.93
CA GLU A 45 -18.95 -2.81 -2.93
C GLU A 45 -20.16 -2.11 -3.57
N ASP A 46 -21.12 -1.76 -2.74
CA ASP A 46 -22.28 -0.97 -3.14
C ASP A 46 -21.82 0.43 -3.59
N MET A 47 -22.40 0.92 -4.71
CA MET A 47 -22.04 2.25 -5.23
C MET A 47 -22.38 3.36 -4.25
N GLU A 48 -23.45 3.22 -3.44
CA GLU A 48 -23.79 4.22 -2.44
C GLU A 48 -22.68 4.37 -1.39
N ASN A 49 -22.07 3.24 -0.95
CA ASN A 49 -20.96 3.26 -0.02
C ASN A 49 -19.70 3.88 -0.67
N LEU A 50 -19.40 3.48 -1.91
CA LEU A 50 -18.25 4.00 -2.65
C LEU A 50 -18.35 5.51 -2.87
N ASP A 51 -19.50 6.02 -3.31
CA ASP A 51 -19.71 7.44 -3.59
C ASP A 51 -19.66 8.31 -2.30
N LYS A 52 -20.00 7.75 -1.13
CA LYS A 52 -20.00 8.45 0.18
C LYS A 52 -18.71 8.28 0.98
N SER A 53 -17.67 7.68 0.42
CA SER A 53 -16.48 7.26 1.18
C SER A 53 -15.45 8.34 1.47
N ASP A 54 -15.64 9.60 1.03
CA ASP A 54 -14.66 10.70 1.10
C ASP A 54 -13.31 10.34 0.46
N GLY A 55 -13.34 9.49 -0.57
CA GLY A 55 -12.14 9.02 -1.28
C GLY A 55 -11.38 10.11 -2.06
N GLY A 56 -11.87 11.35 -2.04
CA GLY A 56 -11.30 12.46 -2.81
C GLY A 56 -11.29 12.16 -4.31
N ASP A 57 -10.19 12.41 -4.97
CA ASP A 57 -10.03 12.17 -6.41
C ASP A 57 -10.22 10.70 -6.81
N ASN A 58 -10.07 9.74 -5.87
CA ASN A 58 -10.25 8.32 -6.15
C ASN A 58 -11.69 7.96 -6.52
N LEU A 59 -12.70 8.75 -6.15
CA LEU A 59 -14.09 8.52 -6.54
C LEU A 59 -14.27 8.54 -8.06
N ASN A 60 -13.46 9.34 -8.76
CA ASN A 60 -13.45 9.40 -10.22
C ASN A 60 -12.76 8.18 -10.88
N LEU A 61 -12.09 7.36 -10.06
CA LEU A 61 -11.30 6.22 -10.51
C LEU A 61 -12.00 4.87 -10.25
N ILE A 62 -13.24 4.87 -9.78
CA ILE A 62 -13.99 3.64 -9.47
C ILE A 62 -14.35 2.91 -10.77
N PHE A 63 -13.99 1.63 -10.85
CA PHE A 63 -14.51 0.73 -11.88
C PHE A 63 -15.95 0.36 -11.53
N LYS A 64 -16.92 0.89 -12.27
CA LYS A 64 -18.34 0.62 -12.10
C LYS A 64 -18.75 -0.64 -12.87
N VAL A 65 -19.57 -1.49 -12.23
CA VAL A 65 -20.10 -2.71 -12.83
C VAL A 65 -21.52 -2.45 -13.30
N LEU A 66 -21.77 -2.64 -14.60
CA LEU A 66 -23.09 -2.43 -15.18
C LEU A 66 -24.12 -3.41 -14.62
N LYS A 67 -25.33 -2.95 -14.39
CA LYS A 67 -26.51 -3.79 -14.16
C LYS A 67 -26.72 -4.77 -15.31
N ARG A 68 -27.54 -5.79 -15.13
CA ARG A 68 -27.82 -6.83 -16.14
C ARG A 68 -29.32 -7.00 -16.37
N GLY A 69 -29.67 -7.54 -17.54
CA GLY A 69 -31.05 -7.86 -17.89
C GLY A 69 -31.99 -6.65 -17.84
N ASP A 70 -33.20 -6.85 -17.33
CA ASP A 70 -34.26 -5.82 -17.29
C ASP A 70 -33.84 -4.58 -16.49
N LYS A 71 -33.01 -4.74 -15.44
CA LYS A 71 -32.51 -3.62 -14.67
C LYS A 71 -31.60 -2.70 -15.49
N LEU A 72 -30.78 -3.26 -16.39
CA LEU A 72 -29.94 -2.47 -17.30
C LEU A 72 -30.80 -1.77 -18.35
N THR A 73 -31.77 -2.48 -18.92
CA THR A 73 -32.70 -1.91 -19.91
C THR A 73 -33.48 -0.73 -19.31
N ALA A 74 -33.99 -0.89 -18.08
CA ALA A 74 -34.69 0.19 -17.38
C ALA A 74 -33.75 1.41 -17.12
N ALA A 75 -32.52 1.15 -16.70
CA ALA A 75 -31.50 2.20 -16.47
C ALA A 75 -31.15 2.96 -17.76
N LEU A 76 -30.99 2.26 -18.87
CA LEU A 76 -30.74 2.87 -20.19
C LEU A 76 -31.93 3.76 -20.62
N ASN A 77 -33.15 3.30 -20.40
CA ASN A 77 -34.37 4.04 -20.75
C ASN A 77 -34.60 5.28 -19.87
N SER A 78 -34.04 5.30 -18.65
CA SER A 78 -34.11 6.47 -17.76
C SER A 78 -33.27 7.66 -18.25
N GLY A 79 -32.26 7.42 -19.08
CA GLY A 79 -31.30 8.44 -19.52
C GLY A 79 -30.36 8.96 -18.42
N ASP A 80 -30.42 8.40 -17.19
CA ASP A 80 -29.56 8.79 -16.09
C ASP A 80 -28.34 7.86 -15.96
N PRO A 81 -27.12 8.32 -16.27
CA PRO A 81 -25.91 7.51 -16.18
C PRO A 81 -25.62 6.93 -14.77
N LYS A 82 -26.12 7.56 -13.71
CA LYS A 82 -25.95 7.08 -12.34
C LYS A 82 -26.71 5.78 -12.09
N GLN A 83 -27.78 5.53 -12.82
CA GLN A 83 -28.58 4.32 -12.68
C GLN A 83 -28.01 3.09 -13.40
N LEU A 84 -26.96 3.25 -14.22
CA LEU A 84 -26.35 2.16 -14.97
C LEU A 84 -25.63 1.14 -14.08
N SER A 85 -25.20 1.55 -12.88
CA SER A 85 -24.43 0.72 -11.95
C SER A 85 -24.95 0.87 -10.52
N ASP A 86 -25.04 -0.23 -9.80
CA ASP A 86 -25.36 -0.29 -8.37
C ASP A 86 -24.21 -0.89 -7.54
N MET A 87 -23.11 -1.30 -8.20
CA MET A 87 -21.91 -1.81 -7.56
C MET A 87 -20.66 -1.40 -8.32
N GLY A 88 -19.53 -1.35 -7.60
CA GLY A 88 -18.23 -1.07 -8.19
C GLY A 88 -17.13 -1.89 -7.53
N LEU A 89 -15.95 -1.90 -8.16
CA LEU A 89 -14.75 -2.49 -7.56
C LEU A 89 -14.18 -1.53 -6.51
N ARG A 90 -13.80 -2.07 -5.35
CA ARG A 90 -13.15 -1.31 -4.27
C ARG A 90 -11.85 -0.65 -4.77
N TYR A 91 -11.67 0.62 -4.44
CA TYR A 91 -10.46 1.38 -4.81
C TYR A 91 -9.41 1.42 -3.69
N ASP A 92 -9.79 1.04 -2.46
CA ASP A 92 -8.94 0.83 -1.29
C ASP A 92 -9.53 -0.26 -0.38
N LEU A 93 -8.87 -0.55 0.76
CA LEU A 93 -9.33 -1.52 1.74
C LEU A 93 -9.98 -0.88 2.97
N THR A 94 -9.89 0.45 3.13
CA THR A 94 -10.40 1.19 4.29
C THR A 94 -11.92 1.26 4.33
N LEU A 95 -12.57 1.51 3.19
CA LEU A 95 -14.02 1.51 3.11
C LEU A 95 -14.64 0.12 3.39
N PRO A 96 -14.18 -0.97 2.73
CA PRO A 96 -14.62 -2.32 3.06
C PRO A 96 -14.41 -2.69 4.53
N LEU A 97 -13.29 -2.27 5.13
CA LEU A 97 -13.02 -2.48 6.56
C LEU A 97 -14.04 -1.75 7.43
N SER A 98 -14.33 -0.49 7.13
CA SER A 98 -15.28 0.31 7.90
C SER A 98 -16.69 -0.30 7.90
N ARG A 99 -17.13 -0.76 6.72
CA ARG A 99 -18.39 -1.51 6.58
C ARG A 99 -18.35 -2.84 7.35
N TYR A 100 -17.26 -3.60 7.24
CA TYR A 100 -17.06 -4.87 7.94
C TYR A 100 -17.10 -4.69 9.45
N TYR A 101 -16.38 -3.70 9.98
CA TYR A 101 -16.37 -3.39 11.41
C TYR A 101 -17.76 -3.01 11.89
N ALA A 102 -18.46 -2.12 11.19
CA ALA A 102 -19.82 -1.72 11.54
C ALA A 102 -20.79 -2.88 11.63
N ALA A 103 -20.67 -3.85 10.71
CA ALA A 103 -21.56 -5.03 10.68
C ALA A 103 -21.23 -6.11 11.73
N ASN A 104 -20.01 -6.10 12.30
CA ASN A 104 -19.51 -7.19 13.14
C ASN A 104 -18.96 -6.73 14.49
N ARG A 105 -19.02 -5.44 14.85
CA ARG A 105 -18.30 -4.85 16.00
C ARG A 105 -18.54 -5.59 17.32
N ASP A 106 -19.75 -6.12 17.52
CA ASP A 106 -20.12 -6.83 18.75
C ASP A 106 -19.43 -8.20 18.89
N LYS A 107 -18.79 -8.68 17.82
CA LYS A 107 -18.02 -9.94 17.76
C LYS A 107 -16.52 -9.74 17.73
N LEU A 108 -16.08 -8.49 17.62
CA LEU A 108 -14.67 -8.12 17.46
C LEU A 108 -14.09 -7.63 18.79
N PRO A 109 -12.78 -7.83 19.05
CA PRO A 109 -12.11 -7.26 20.20
C PRO A 109 -12.07 -5.72 20.14
N SER A 110 -11.86 -5.08 21.27
CA SER A 110 -11.63 -3.63 21.34
C SER A 110 -10.36 -3.36 22.16
N PRO A 111 -9.33 -2.71 21.59
CA PRO A 111 -9.24 -2.28 20.19
C PRO A 111 -9.15 -3.48 19.22
N PHE A 112 -9.61 -3.27 17.98
CA PHE A 112 -9.52 -4.26 16.90
C PHE A 112 -8.30 -4.00 16.03
N LYS A 113 -7.34 -4.91 16.05
CA LYS A 113 -6.11 -4.87 15.24
C LYS A 113 -6.25 -5.80 14.06
N VAL A 114 -6.24 -5.27 12.85
CA VAL A 114 -6.64 -6.01 11.66
C VAL A 114 -5.64 -5.91 10.53
N ILE A 115 -5.52 -7.01 9.76
CA ILE A 115 -4.76 -7.09 8.51
C ILE A 115 -5.73 -7.26 7.34
N GLN A 116 -5.54 -6.46 6.31
CA GLN A 116 -6.06 -6.73 4.98
C GLN A 116 -4.94 -6.75 3.97
N THR A 117 -4.82 -7.82 3.21
CA THR A 117 -3.88 -7.91 2.09
C THR A 117 -4.64 -8.47 0.91
N ASP A 118 -4.96 -7.60 -0.04
CA ASP A 118 -5.80 -7.95 -1.17
C ASP A 118 -5.71 -6.92 -2.31
N ARG A 119 -6.35 -7.24 -3.44
CA ARG A 119 -6.38 -6.41 -4.64
C ARG A 119 -7.36 -5.25 -4.49
N VAL A 120 -6.94 -4.12 -5.02
CA VAL A 120 -7.74 -2.92 -5.20
C VAL A 120 -7.64 -2.42 -6.64
N PHE A 121 -8.60 -1.59 -7.09
CA PHE A 121 -8.77 -1.26 -8.49
C PHE A 121 -8.96 0.24 -8.67
N ARG A 122 -8.17 0.86 -9.54
CA ARG A 122 -8.28 2.29 -9.86
C ARG A 122 -8.17 2.50 -11.37
N ALA A 123 -9.16 3.16 -11.97
CA ALA A 123 -9.22 3.42 -13.41
C ALA A 123 -8.28 4.57 -13.85
N GLU A 124 -7.17 4.76 -13.15
CA GLU A 124 -6.21 5.82 -13.45
C GLU A 124 -5.37 5.54 -14.70
N ARG A 125 -4.68 6.59 -15.19
CA ARG A 125 -3.74 6.46 -16.30
C ARG A 125 -2.53 5.65 -15.84
N PRO A 126 -2.25 4.48 -16.45
CA PRO A 126 -1.13 3.64 -16.05
C PRO A 126 0.22 4.32 -16.27
N GLN A 127 1.10 4.21 -15.28
CA GLN A 127 2.49 4.65 -15.34
C GLN A 127 3.36 3.80 -14.41
N LYS A 128 4.69 3.99 -14.40
CA LYS A 128 5.59 3.24 -13.50
C LYS A 128 5.13 3.40 -12.04
N GLY A 129 4.89 2.29 -11.36
CA GLY A 129 4.41 2.27 -9.97
C GLY A 129 2.93 2.62 -9.76
N ARG A 130 2.14 2.81 -10.85
CA ARG A 130 0.69 3.01 -10.80
C ARG A 130 0.00 2.06 -11.79
N LEU A 131 -0.62 1.04 -11.26
CA LEU A 131 -1.40 0.05 -11.99
C LEU A 131 -2.89 0.26 -11.73
N ARG A 132 -3.73 -0.31 -12.58
CA ARG A 132 -5.20 -0.31 -12.41
C ARG A 132 -5.70 -1.41 -11.49
N GLU A 133 -4.91 -2.46 -11.33
CA GLU A 133 -5.09 -3.53 -10.36
C GLU A 133 -3.79 -3.72 -9.61
N PHE A 134 -3.82 -3.65 -8.29
CA PHE A 134 -2.63 -3.75 -7.45
C PHE A 134 -2.99 -4.24 -6.05
N VAL A 135 -2.01 -4.75 -5.32
CA VAL A 135 -2.18 -5.25 -3.95
C VAL A 135 -1.84 -4.15 -2.95
N GLN A 136 -2.71 -3.99 -1.95
CA GLN A 136 -2.41 -3.26 -0.72
C GLN A 136 -2.16 -4.25 0.41
N CYS A 137 -1.20 -3.94 1.27
CA CYS A 137 -0.93 -4.66 2.51
C CYS A 137 -1.17 -3.71 3.68
N ASP A 138 -2.39 -3.72 4.17
CA ASP A 138 -2.88 -2.77 5.16
C ASP A 138 -2.93 -3.41 6.55
N ILE A 139 -2.55 -2.63 7.56
CA ILE A 139 -2.85 -2.89 8.96
C ILE A 139 -3.57 -1.67 9.54
N ASP A 140 -4.59 -1.94 10.36
CA ASP A 140 -5.41 -0.92 10.98
C ASP A 140 -5.67 -1.25 12.45
N ILE A 141 -5.84 -0.21 13.27
CA ILE A 141 -6.28 -0.27 14.66
C ILE A 141 -7.55 0.56 14.78
N LEU A 142 -8.65 -0.09 15.17
CA LEU A 142 -9.95 0.54 15.38
C LEU A 142 -10.33 0.49 16.87
N GLY A 143 -10.80 1.61 17.40
CA GLY A 143 -11.23 1.71 18.81
C GLY A 143 -10.16 2.22 19.77
N ASP A 144 -8.98 2.68 19.27
CA ASP A 144 -7.94 3.31 20.08
C ASP A 144 -7.72 4.77 19.62
N SER A 145 -7.97 5.72 20.52
CA SER A 145 -7.76 7.15 20.27
C SER A 145 -6.39 7.66 20.71
N SER A 146 -5.59 6.82 21.38
CA SER A 146 -4.28 7.23 21.87
C SER A 146 -3.24 7.30 20.75
N PRO A 147 -2.22 8.16 20.87
CA PRO A 147 -1.11 8.23 19.90
C PRO A 147 -0.23 6.98 19.88
N ASN A 148 -0.42 6.05 20.83
CA ASN A 148 0.26 4.76 20.83
C ASN A 148 -0.13 3.90 19.64
N ALA A 149 -1.35 4.04 19.14
CA ALA A 149 -1.80 3.31 17.95
C ALA A 149 -0.99 3.70 16.70
N GLU A 150 -0.67 5.00 16.54
CA GLU A 150 0.23 5.46 15.49
C GLU A 150 1.64 4.89 15.64
N VAL A 151 2.20 4.93 16.84
CA VAL A 151 3.52 4.36 17.12
C VAL A 151 3.57 2.88 16.79
N GLU A 152 2.58 2.12 17.21
CA GLU A 152 2.52 0.67 16.95
C GLU A 152 2.45 0.37 15.45
N LEU A 153 1.60 1.09 14.69
CA LEU A 153 1.52 0.91 13.24
C LEU A 153 2.84 1.26 12.53
N ILE A 154 3.52 2.32 12.96
CA ILE A 154 4.83 2.70 12.42
C ILE A 154 5.86 1.59 12.72
N ASP A 155 5.96 1.11 13.97
CA ASP A 155 6.88 0.06 14.35
C ASP A 155 6.64 -1.23 13.55
N VAL A 156 5.40 -1.68 13.49
CA VAL A 156 5.04 -2.95 12.83
C VAL A 156 5.24 -2.87 11.30
N THR A 157 4.89 -1.74 10.68
CA THR A 157 5.09 -1.53 9.24
C THR A 157 6.57 -1.45 8.88
N THR A 158 7.37 -0.70 9.64
CA THR A 158 8.81 -0.58 9.40
C THR A 158 9.54 -1.89 9.65
N ARG A 159 9.14 -2.64 10.67
CA ARG A 159 9.64 -3.99 10.93
C ARG A 159 9.33 -4.95 9.78
N ALA A 160 8.12 -4.88 9.21
CA ALA A 160 7.75 -5.68 8.04
C ALA A 160 8.66 -5.37 6.84
N LEU A 161 8.96 -4.09 6.58
CA LEU A 161 9.89 -3.68 5.53
C LEU A 161 11.32 -4.18 5.81
N LEU A 162 11.82 -4.04 7.02
CA LEU A 162 13.15 -4.54 7.40
C LEU A 162 13.26 -6.07 7.26
N ASN A 163 12.22 -6.82 7.63
CA ASN A 163 12.17 -8.28 7.55
C ASN A 163 12.19 -8.83 6.11
N ILE A 164 11.82 -8.02 5.13
CA ILE A 164 11.98 -8.35 3.70
C ILE A 164 13.27 -7.79 3.11
N GLY A 165 14.17 -7.23 3.94
CA GLY A 165 15.44 -6.65 3.50
C GLY A 165 15.31 -5.27 2.86
N PHE A 166 14.17 -4.60 2.98
CA PHE A 166 13.97 -3.24 2.48
C PHE A 166 14.53 -2.23 3.49
N THR A 167 15.55 -1.48 3.10
CA THR A 167 16.32 -0.57 3.96
C THR A 167 16.51 0.79 3.31
N GLY A 168 17.09 1.76 4.05
CA GLY A 168 17.42 3.09 3.52
C GLY A 168 16.21 3.96 3.26
N PHE A 169 15.14 3.81 4.05
CA PHE A 169 13.91 4.58 3.94
C PHE A 169 13.78 5.60 5.06
N THR A 170 12.91 6.57 4.84
CA THR A 170 12.52 7.60 5.82
C THR A 170 11.02 7.50 6.08
N VAL A 171 10.63 7.52 7.35
CA VAL A 171 9.24 7.68 7.81
C VAL A 171 8.99 9.16 8.02
N ASN A 172 8.18 9.76 7.16
CA ASN A 172 7.75 11.14 7.25
C ASN A 172 6.41 11.19 8.00
N ILE A 173 6.28 12.06 8.98
CA ILE A 173 5.09 12.17 9.83
C ILE A 173 4.65 13.63 9.89
N ASN A 174 3.34 13.86 9.85
CA ASN A 174 2.69 15.15 10.07
C ASN A 174 1.34 14.96 10.79
N ASP A 175 0.74 16.04 11.24
CA ASP A 175 -0.66 16.07 11.69
C ASP A 175 -1.45 17.13 10.92
N ARG A 176 -2.52 16.70 10.24
CA ARG A 176 -3.36 17.62 9.46
C ARG A 176 -4.01 18.71 10.31
N ARG A 177 -4.29 18.44 11.58
CA ARG A 177 -4.90 19.42 12.50
C ARG A 177 -3.93 20.57 12.80
N ILE A 178 -2.63 20.26 12.98
CA ILE A 178 -1.58 21.27 13.20
C ILE A 178 -1.42 22.14 11.94
N LEU A 179 -1.33 21.51 10.78
CA LEU A 179 -1.22 22.23 9.50
C LEU A 179 -2.43 23.13 9.27
N ARG A 180 -3.65 22.62 9.45
CA ARG A 180 -4.88 23.40 9.30
C ARG A 180 -4.92 24.58 10.27
N GLY A 181 -4.59 24.36 11.57
CA GLY A 181 -4.54 25.42 12.59
C GLY A 181 -3.53 26.52 12.25
N MET A 182 -2.36 26.16 11.73
CA MET A 182 -1.38 27.12 11.23
C MET A 182 -1.96 27.96 10.07
N LEU A 183 -2.57 27.32 9.08
CA LEU A 183 -3.15 28.02 7.92
C LEU A 183 -4.33 28.92 8.32
N GLU A 184 -5.18 28.48 9.23
CA GLU A 184 -6.25 29.29 9.80
C GLU A 184 -5.69 30.55 10.51
N SER A 185 -4.61 30.40 11.30
CA SER A 185 -3.95 31.50 11.97
C SER A 185 -3.35 32.53 11.00
N MET A 186 -3.08 32.13 9.76
CA MET A 186 -2.61 33.02 8.69
C MET A 186 -3.74 33.71 7.93
N GLY A 187 -5.02 33.37 8.22
CA GLY A 187 -6.19 34.01 7.66
C GLY A 187 -6.85 33.24 6.49
N PHE A 188 -6.52 31.99 6.26
CA PHE A 188 -7.28 31.16 5.33
C PHE A 188 -8.60 30.70 5.95
N ALA A 189 -9.69 30.78 5.17
CA ALA A 189 -11.01 30.37 5.63
C ALA A 189 -11.12 28.83 5.72
N ALA A 190 -11.90 28.31 6.68
CA ALA A 190 -12.02 26.89 6.98
C ALA A 190 -12.44 26.02 5.78
N ASP A 191 -13.28 26.56 4.90
CA ASP A 191 -13.76 25.91 3.67
C ASP A 191 -12.70 25.86 2.56
N THR A 192 -11.64 26.65 2.63
CA THR A 192 -10.54 26.67 1.65
C THR A 192 -9.34 25.84 2.07
N LEU A 193 -9.24 25.43 3.32
CA LEU A 193 -8.05 24.79 3.89
C LEU A 193 -7.61 23.53 3.14
N ASP A 194 -8.54 22.69 2.70
CA ASP A 194 -8.18 21.48 1.97
C ASP A 194 -7.50 21.82 0.63
N SER A 195 -7.97 22.85 -0.05
CA SER A 195 -7.35 23.33 -1.30
C SER A 195 -5.97 23.94 -1.04
N VAL A 196 -5.79 24.66 0.08
CA VAL A 196 -4.49 25.22 0.49
C VAL A 196 -3.52 24.10 0.87
N CYS A 197 -3.96 23.11 1.65
CA CYS A 197 -3.17 21.94 2.00
C CYS A 197 -2.66 21.18 0.76
N ILE A 198 -3.51 20.97 -0.24
CA ILE A 198 -3.12 20.31 -1.51
C ILE A 198 -2.05 21.11 -2.26
N THR A 199 -2.13 22.45 -2.23
CA THR A 199 -1.10 23.30 -2.83
C THR A 199 0.19 23.26 -2.02
N PHE A 200 0.09 23.28 -0.70
CA PHE A 200 1.23 23.20 0.21
C PHE A 200 1.97 21.87 0.13
N ASP A 201 1.28 20.76 -0.12
CA ASP A 201 1.88 19.43 -0.38
C ASP A 201 2.84 19.41 -1.58
N LYS A 202 2.74 20.40 -2.47
CA LYS A 202 3.64 20.55 -3.62
C LYS A 202 4.87 21.40 -3.29
N MET A 203 4.98 21.97 -2.08
CA MET A 203 6.03 22.91 -1.69
C MET A 203 7.43 22.43 -2.06
N ASP A 204 7.74 21.17 -1.78
CA ASP A 204 9.06 20.57 -2.09
C ASP A 204 9.38 20.52 -3.60
N LYS A 205 8.34 20.60 -4.46
CA LYS A 205 8.47 20.52 -5.92
C LYS A 205 8.47 21.89 -6.60
N ILE A 206 7.61 22.79 -6.11
CA ILE A 206 7.36 24.10 -6.78
C ILE A 206 7.93 25.29 -5.99
N GLY A 207 8.41 25.06 -4.77
CA GLY A 207 8.96 26.12 -3.89
C GLY A 207 7.91 27.12 -3.41
N ALA A 208 8.34 28.09 -2.60
CA ALA A 208 7.47 29.13 -2.04
C ALA A 208 6.78 29.97 -3.14
N ASP A 209 7.51 30.34 -4.19
CA ASP A 209 6.97 31.15 -5.31
C ASP A 209 5.89 30.38 -6.08
N GLY A 210 6.08 29.07 -6.30
CA GLY A 210 5.10 28.23 -6.96
C GLY A 210 3.82 28.05 -6.12
N VAL A 211 3.97 27.86 -4.80
CA VAL A 211 2.84 27.82 -3.85
C VAL A 211 2.08 29.15 -3.91
N LYS A 212 2.77 30.30 -3.81
CA LYS A 212 2.17 31.62 -3.90
C LYS A 212 1.39 31.80 -5.20
N ALA A 213 1.98 31.46 -6.35
CA ALA A 213 1.34 31.58 -7.66
C ALA A 213 0.05 30.75 -7.74
N GLU A 214 0.08 29.47 -7.34
CA GLU A 214 -1.08 28.57 -7.41
C GLU A 214 -2.22 29.04 -6.47
N LEU A 215 -1.89 29.53 -5.27
CA LEU A 215 -2.90 30.06 -4.34
C LEU A 215 -3.52 31.38 -4.85
N THR A 216 -2.73 32.21 -5.57
CA THR A 216 -3.24 33.43 -6.21
C THR A 216 -4.21 33.08 -7.35
N GLU A 217 -3.90 32.08 -8.19
CA GLU A 217 -4.82 31.59 -9.23
C GLU A 217 -6.14 31.08 -8.64
N LYS A 218 -6.11 30.52 -7.43
CA LYS A 218 -7.30 30.08 -6.69
C LYS A 218 -8.09 31.23 -6.06
N GLN A 219 -7.66 32.48 -6.23
CA GLN A 219 -8.31 33.69 -5.72
C GLN A 219 -8.48 33.72 -4.19
N LEU A 220 -7.51 33.14 -3.47
CA LEU A 220 -7.50 33.15 -2.01
C LEU A 220 -7.02 34.51 -1.45
N PRO A 221 -7.27 34.84 -0.17
CA PRO A 221 -6.91 36.13 0.43
C PRO A 221 -5.42 36.41 0.29
N GLU A 222 -5.08 37.56 -0.31
CA GLU A 222 -3.70 37.96 -0.60
C GLU A 222 -2.84 38.07 0.65
N SER A 223 -3.43 38.60 1.76
CA SER A 223 -2.74 38.72 3.07
C SER A 223 -2.34 37.32 3.61
N ALA A 224 -3.22 36.33 3.50
CA ALA A 224 -2.93 34.94 3.94
C ALA A 224 -1.87 34.30 3.08
N ILE A 225 -1.93 34.52 1.74
CA ILE A 225 -0.92 34.01 0.80
C ILE A 225 0.46 34.58 1.11
N HIS A 226 0.56 35.89 1.39
CA HIS A 226 1.80 36.54 1.77
C HIS A 226 2.33 36.01 3.11
N ALA A 227 1.47 35.87 4.14
CA ALA A 227 1.86 35.30 5.44
C ALA A 227 2.43 33.87 5.31
N LEU A 228 1.83 33.02 4.47
CA LEU A 228 2.33 31.67 4.21
C LEU A 228 3.65 31.69 3.42
N ALA A 229 3.77 32.53 2.39
CA ALA A 229 4.98 32.63 1.58
C ALA A 229 6.16 33.14 2.43
N ASP A 230 5.95 34.16 3.27
CA ASP A 230 6.96 34.70 4.17
C ASP A 230 7.40 33.66 5.21
N PHE A 231 6.44 32.88 5.76
CA PHE A 231 6.73 31.79 6.69
C PHE A 231 7.58 30.68 6.05
N ILE A 232 7.28 30.30 4.80
CA ILE A 232 8.08 29.33 4.05
C ILE A 232 9.47 29.91 3.75
N ALA A 233 9.56 31.16 3.31
CA ALA A 233 10.80 31.82 2.93
C ALA A 233 11.74 32.04 4.13
N ALA A 234 11.21 32.23 5.33
CA ALA A 234 11.98 32.28 6.57
C ALA A 234 12.69 30.97 6.93
N GLY A 235 12.33 29.86 6.27
CA GLY A 235 12.91 28.54 6.52
C GLY A 235 12.51 27.94 7.87
N GLU A 236 11.55 28.51 8.55
CA GLU A 236 11.11 28.15 9.91
C GLU A 236 9.99 27.11 9.95
N VAL A 237 9.82 26.28 8.92
CA VAL A 237 8.75 25.24 8.89
C VAL A 237 9.11 24.06 9.80
N THR A 238 9.60 24.39 11.01
CA THR A 238 9.87 23.42 12.08
C THR A 238 8.60 23.07 12.83
N LEU A 239 8.58 21.91 13.49
CA LEU A 239 7.42 21.50 14.29
C LEU A 239 7.09 22.53 15.37
N ASP A 240 8.08 23.09 16.06
CA ASP A 240 7.85 24.09 17.13
C ASP A 240 7.26 25.37 16.57
N ALA A 241 7.73 25.87 15.42
CA ALA A 241 7.21 27.08 14.79
C ALA A 241 5.77 26.89 14.28
N VAL A 242 5.44 25.72 13.74
CA VAL A 242 4.08 25.36 13.29
C VAL A 242 3.15 25.16 14.49
N ALA A 243 3.61 24.42 15.53
CA ALA A 243 2.87 24.15 16.76
C ALA A 243 2.52 25.42 17.52
N ALA A 244 3.41 26.43 17.54
CA ALA A 244 3.16 27.73 18.19
C ALA A 244 1.96 28.50 17.59
N ARG A 245 1.49 28.09 16.39
CA ARG A 245 0.31 28.64 15.72
C ARG A 245 -0.92 27.75 15.83
N CYS A 246 -0.79 26.59 16.46
CA CYS A 246 -1.91 25.66 16.67
C CYS A 246 -2.70 26.09 17.93
N ALA A 247 -4.02 26.11 17.84
CA ALA A 247 -4.87 26.48 18.95
C ALA A 247 -4.89 25.44 20.09
N ASP A 248 -4.64 24.15 19.78
CA ASP A 248 -4.61 23.05 20.75
C ASP A 248 -3.18 22.50 20.90
N PRO A 249 -2.49 22.82 22.00
CA PRO A 249 -1.13 22.32 22.24
C PRO A 249 -1.03 20.80 22.36
N ALA A 250 -2.09 20.11 22.82
CA ALA A 250 -2.08 18.66 23.02
C ALA A 250 -1.81 17.92 21.70
N ILE A 251 -2.28 18.44 20.57
CA ILE A 251 -2.04 17.86 19.25
C ILE A 251 -0.54 17.87 18.91
N ALA A 252 0.14 18.97 19.23
CA ALA A 252 1.57 19.10 19.00
C ALA A 252 2.39 18.18 19.93
N ASP A 253 1.95 18.03 21.19
CA ASP A 253 2.59 17.14 22.15
C ASP A 253 2.45 15.67 21.73
N ASP A 254 1.28 15.26 21.25
CA ASP A 254 1.04 13.94 20.67
C ASP A 254 1.97 13.67 19.48
N LEU A 255 2.10 14.63 18.56
CA LEU A 255 2.98 14.49 17.39
C LEU A 255 4.46 14.41 17.82
N LYS A 256 4.91 15.23 18.77
CA LYS A 256 6.26 15.16 19.34
C LYS A 256 6.52 13.80 19.99
N TYR A 257 5.54 13.28 20.74
CA TYR A 257 5.63 11.96 21.36
C TYR A 257 5.79 10.86 20.32
N VAL A 258 4.97 10.85 19.25
CA VAL A 258 5.05 9.85 18.18
C VAL A 258 6.39 9.92 17.45
N LEU A 259 6.87 11.13 17.11
CA LEU A 259 8.16 11.35 16.45
C LEU A 259 9.32 10.83 17.32
N ALA A 260 9.34 11.19 18.61
CA ALA A 260 10.39 10.79 19.53
C ALA A 260 10.42 9.26 19.74
N THR A 261 9.24 8.66 19.93
CA THR A 261 9.12 7.21 20.18
C THR A 261 9.45 6.42 18.91
N ALA A 262 8.95 6.84 17.75
CA ALA A 262 9.29 6.20 16.47
C ALA A 262 10.79 6.28 16.16
N ASN A 263 11.43 7.43 16.47
CA ASN A 263 12.88 7.59 16.29
C ASN A 263 13.69 6.70 17.24
N ALA A 264 13.25 6.55 18.48
CA ALA A 264 13.88 5.63 19.44
C ALA A 264 13.77 4.17 18.99
N LEU A 265 12.59 3.76 18.46
CA LEU A 265 12.36 2.43 17.91
C LEU A 265 13.14 2.18 16.61
N ALA A 266 13.39 3.22 15.81
CA ALA A 266 14.18 3.12 14.59
C ALA A 266 15.61 2.62 14.86
N ASP A 267 16.20 3.03 15.97
CA ASP A 267 17.55 2.61 16.42
C ASP A 267 18.61 2.68 15.29
N GLY A 268 18.55 3.77 14.51
CA GLY A 268 19.45 4.01 13.38
C GLY A 268 19.23 3.16 12.12
N ARG A 269 18.26 2.24 12.12
CA ARG A 269 17.96 1.35 10.97
C ARG A 269 17.22 2.05 9.83
N TYR A 270 16.52 3.11 10.13
CA TYR A 270 15.82 4.00 9.19
C TYR A 270 15.70 5.40 9.80
N GLN A 271 15.29 6.37 9.00
CA GLN A 271 15.12 7.75 9.48
C GLN A 271 13.66 8.02 9.82
N VAL A 272 13.41 8.89 10.80
CA VAL A 272 12.09 9.43 11.14
C VAL A 272 12.19 10.94 11.06
N ALA A 273 11.26 11.58 10.35
CA ALA A 273 11.27 13.01 10.12
C ALA A 273 9.88 13.63 10.24
N TYR A 274 9.81 14.83 10.82
CA TYR A 274 8.66 15.71 10.67
C TYR A 274 8.64 16.26 9.25
N CYS A 275 7.51 16.12 8.54
CA CYS A 275 7.34 16.62 7.18
C CYS A 275 6.10 17.55 7.13
N PRO A 276 6.29 18.86 7.29
CA PRO A 276 5.18 19.82 7.36
C PRO A 276 4.32 19.87 6.10
N SER A 277 4.89 19.55 4.93
CA SER A 277 4.17 19.51 3.65
C SER A 277 3.34 18.24 3.46
N LEU A 278 3.53 17.20 4.27
CA LEU A 278 2.82 15.93 4.11
C LEU A 278 1.32 16.07 4.42
N VAL A 279 0.47 15.95 3.42
CA VAL A 279 -0.99 16.06 3.55
C VAL A 279 -1.73 14.77 3.22
N ARG A 280 -1.21 13.95 2.31
CA ARG A 280 -1.86 12.76 1.73
C ARG A 280 -3.11 13.09 0.90
N GLY A 281 -3.24 12.47 -0.27
CA GLY A 281 -4.33 12.73 -1.23
C GLY A 281 -5.70 12.14 -0.88
N GLN A 282 -5.84 11.47 0.27
CA GLN A 282 -7.10 10.87 0.73
C GLN A 282 -7.84 11.86 1.63
N GLY A 283 -9.08 12.21 1.28
CA GLY A 283 -9.89 13.21 1.99
C GLY A 283 -10.31 12.79 3.41
N TYR A 284 -10.33 11.49 3.70
CA TYR A 284 -10.86 10.95 4.94
C TYR A 284 -9.93 11.03 6.16
N TYR A 285 -8.66 11.42 6.02
CA TYR A 285 -7.77 11.54 7.17
C TYR A 285 -8.14 12.70 8.08
N THR A 286 -8.19 12.45 9.39
CA THR A 286 -8.68 13.37 10.42
C THR A 286 -7.59 13.86 11.39
N GLY A 287 -6.42 13.26 11.40
CA GLY A 287 -5.34 13.53 12.36
C GLY A 287 -3.96 13.31 11.75
N MET A 288 -3.11 12.54 12.46
CA MET A 288 -1.76 12.21 12.00
C MET A 288 -1.78 11.46 10.70
N VAL A 289 -0.81 11.78 9.85
CA VAL A 289 -0.55 11.13 8.57
C VAL A 289 0.92 10.75 8.47
N PHE A 290 1.20 9.62 7.84
CA PHE A 290 2.55 9.11 7.66
C PHE A 290 2.78 8.59 6.26
N GLU A 291 4.03 8.70 5.83
CA GLU A 291 4.48 8.24 4.53
C GLU A 291 5.90 7.70 4.63
N ILE A 292 6.17 6.57 3.97
CA ILE A 292 7.54 6.06 3.84
C ILE A 292 8.04 6.37 2.44
N THR A 293 9.18 7.07 2.38
CA THR A 293 9.90 7.40 1.15
C THR A 293 11.26 6.72 1.12
N CYS A 294 11.80 6.49 -0.07
CA CYS A 294 13.13 5.94 -0.26
C CYS A 294 13.80 6.53 -1.50
N PRO A 295 15.14 6.55 -1.58
CA PRO A 295 15.86 7.13 -2.72
C PRO A 295 15.60 6.43 -4.05
N GLN A 296 15.20 5.15 -4.03
CA GLN A 296 15.02 4.30 -5.21
C GLN A 296 13.72 4.60 -5.97
N PHE A 297 12.79 5.35 -5.37
CA PHE A 297 11.50 5.64 -5.96
C PHE A 297 11.04 7.06 -5.64
N SER A 298 10.61 7.81 -6.66
CA SER A 298 10.22 9.22 -6.54
C SER A 298 8.90 9.48 -5.82
N GLY A 299 8.29 8.47 -5.22
CA GLY A 299 7.03 8.58 -4.45
C GLY A 299 7.07 7.75 -3.19
N ALA A 300 5.98 7.74 -2.45
CA ALA A 300 5.84 6.92 -1.27
C ALA A 300 5.83 5.43 -1.59
N VAL A 301 6.46 4.61 -0.76
CA VAL A 301 6.41 3.15 -0.80
C VAL A 301 5.43 2.57 0.22
N ALA A 302 5.05 3.37 1.22
CA ALA A 302 3.99 3.06 2.17
C ALA A 302 3.34 4.37 2.62
N GLY A 303 2.12 4.30 3.18
CA GLY A 303 1.48 5.48 3.72
C GLY A 303 0.19 5.19 4.45
N GLY A 304 -0.18 6.07 5.38
CA GLY A 304 -1.32 5.89 6.26
C GLY A 304 -1.71 7.15 7.00
N GLY A 305 -2.57 6.98 8.00
CA GLY A 305 -3.01 8.04 8.91
C GLY A 305 -4.29 7.69 9.65
N ARG A 306 -4.68 8.59 10.55
CA ARG A 306 -5.90 8.50 11.35
C ARG A 306 -7.13 8.93 10.55
N TYR A 307 -8.23 8.15 10.66
CA TYR A 307 -9.46 8.35 9.88
C TYR A 307 -10.74 8.11 10.71
N ASP A 308 -10.85 8.75 11.84
CA ASP A 308 -11.88 8.52 12.88
C ASP A 308 -13.34 8.67 12.40
N ASN A 309 -13.57 9.37 11.29
CA ASN A 309 -14.93 9.64 10.79
C ASN A 309 -15.44 8.53 9.83
N MET A 310 -14.59 7.68 9.29
CA MET A 310 -14.98 6.74 8.24
C MET A 310 -15.96 5.67 8.74
N VAL A 311 -15.65 5.07 9.89
CA VAL A 311 -16.52 4.05 10.51
C VAL A 311 -17.83 4.67 10.96
N GLY A 312 -17.79 5.92 11.43
CA GLY A 312 -18.95 6.67 11.88
C GLY A 312 -20.03 6.86 10.81
N LYS A 313 -19.67 6.86 9.52
CA LYS A 313 -20.62 6.92 8.42
C LYS A 313 -21.60 5.73 8.38
N PHE A 314 -21.16 4.58 8.88
CA PHE A 314 -21.98 3.37 8.98
C PHE A 314 -22.69 3.22 10.32
N LEU A 315 -22.12 3.75 11.41
CA LEU A 315 -22.62 3.55 12.78
C LEU A 315 -23.39 4.74 13.34
N GLY A 316 -23.22 5.94 12.75
CA GLY A 316 -23.74 7.19 13.31
C GLY A 316 -23.00 7.69 14.56
N THR A 317 -21.96 6.98 14.99
CA THR A 317 -21.09 7.34 16.11
C THR A 317 -19.62 7.24 15.69
N GLN A 318 -18.80 8.21 16.09
CA GLN A 318 -17.37 8.20 15.77
C GLN A 318 -16.66 7.01 16.42
N VAL A 319 -15.75 6.39 15.66
CA VAL A 319 -14.87 5.30 16.11
C VAL A 319 -13.44 5.68 15.75
N PRO A 320 -12.55 5.86 16.76
CA PRO A 320 -11.14 6.10 16.47
C PRO A 320 -10.56 5.01 15.59
N ALA A 321 -9.90 5.41 14.53
CA ALA A 321 -9.30 4.47 13.59
C ALA A 321 -8.05 5.06 12.94
N VAL A 322 -7.01 4.25 12.85
CA VAL A 322 -5.75 4.61 12.21
C VAL A 322 -5.23 3.41 11.44
N GLY A 323 -4.63 3.63 10.26
CA GLY A 323 -4.16 2.55 9.40
C GLY A 323 -2.87 2.90 8.67
N PHE A 324 -2.13 1.86 8.25
CA PHE A 324 -0.92 1.98 7.47
C PHE A 324 -0.89 0.92 6.36
N SER A 325 -0.67 1.37 5.13
CA SER A 325 -0.64 0.53 3.92
C SER A 325 0.75 0.48 3.31
N ILE A 326 1.29 -0.72 3.09
CA ILE A 326 2.47 -0.91 2.23
C ILE A 326 2.03 -0.97 0.77
N GLY A 327 2.60 -0.11 -0.07
CA GLY A 327 2.45 -0.11 -1.51
C GLY A 327 3.19 -1.30 -2.12
N PHE A 328 2.59 -2.47 -2.06
CA PHE A 328 3.19 -3.76 -2.37
C PHE A 328 3.88 -3.82 -3.74
N GLU A 329 3.22 -3.26 -4.77
CA GLU A 329 3.78 -3.22 -6.13
C GLU A 329 5.09 -2.44 -6.23
N ARG A 330 5.19 -1.33 -5.46
CA ARG A 330 6.38 -0.47 -5.45
C ARG A 330 7.54 -1.16 -4.76
N VAL A 331 7.29 -1.73 -3.59
CA VAL A 331 8.29 -2.48 -2.81
C VAL A 331 8.79 -3.68 -3.60
N CYS A 332 7.89 -4.50 -4.17
CA CYS A 332 8.26 -5.64 -5.01
C CYS A 332 9.04 -5.20 -6.26
N GLY A 333 8.65 -4.10 -6.90
CA GLY A 333 9.33 -3.56 -8.08
C GLY A 333 10.77 -3.13 -7.77
N ILE A 334 10.98 -2.44 -6.64
CA ILE A 334 12.32 -2.03 -6.20
C ILE A 334 13.19 -3.25 -5.90
N LEU A 335 12.69 -4.22 -5.14
CA LEU A 335 13.44 -5.43 -4.80
C LEU A 335 13.78 -6.25 -6.05
N LEU A 336 12.87 -6.36 -7.03
CA LEU A 336 13.14 -6.98 -8.33
C LEU A 336 14.26 -6.25 -9.09
N GLU A 337 14.20 -4.94 -9.20
CA GLU A 337 15.22 -4.12 -9.86
C GLU A 337 16.59 -4.25 -9.18
N GLN A 338 16.63 -4.49 -7.87
CA GLN A 338 17.84 -4.74 -7.09
C GLN A 338 18.36 -6.19 -7.21
N GLY A 339 17.65 -7.08 -7.92
CA GLY A 339 18.03 -8.48 -8.03
C GLY A 339 17.91 -9.25 -6.71
N TYR A 340 16.94 -8.90 -5.88
CA TYR A 340 16.73 -9.51 -4.57
C TYR A 340 16.62 -11.03 -4.66
N GLN A 341 17.42 -11.72 -3.84
CA GLN A 341 17.40 -13.18 -3.75
C GLN A 341 16.63 -13.62 -2.50
N ILE A 342 15.69 -14.54 -2.68
CA ILE A 342 14.90 -15.07 -1.57
C ILE A 342 15.82 -15.89 -0.65
N PRO A 343 15.99 -15.50 0.63
CA PRO A 343 16.81 -16.23 1.58
C PRO A 343 16.32 -17.67 1.77
N GLY A 344 17.24 -18.64 1.65
CA GLY A 344 16.90 -20.06 1.82
C GLY A 344 16.05 -20.66 0.70
N ALA A 345 15.90 -20.00 -0.44
CA ALA A 345 15.21 -20.57 -1.59
C ALA A 345 15.92 -21.82 -2.09
N LYS A 346 15.16 -22.92 -2.24
CA LYS A 346 15.69 -24.15 -2.83
C LYS A 346 15.99 -23.94 -4.32
N GLN A 347 17.16 -24.39 -4.75
CA GLN A 347 17.52 -24.37 -6.16
C GLN A 347 16.57 -25.24 -6.98
N LYS A 348 16.15 -24.77 -8.14
CA LYS A 348 15.28 -25.49 -9.05
C LYS A 348 16.10 -26.45 -9.91
N ILE A 349 15.79 -27.75 -9.85
CA ILE A 349 16.44 -28.77 -10.68
C ILE A 349 15.42 -29.59 -11.47
N ALA A 350 15.88 -30.22 -12.58
CA ALA A 350 15.11 -31.18 -13.34
C ALA A 350 15.54 -32.60 -12.97
N LEU A 351 14.62 -33.49 -12.61
CA LEU A 351 14.86 -34.95 -12.61
C LEU A 351 14.47 -35.50 -13.97
N LEU A 352 15.48 -35.97 -14.72
CA LEU A 352 15.30 -36.53 -16.07
C LEU A 352 15.18 -38.04 -16.01
N TYR A 353 14.13 -38.58 -16.64
CA TYR A 353 13.86 -40.04 -16.67
C TYR A 353 13.69 -40.54 -18.09
N GLY A 354 14.16 -41.80 -18.34
CA GLY A 354 14.01 -42.48 -19.61
C GLY A 354 12.56 -42.95 -19.89
N ARG A 355 12.25 -43.28 -21.14
CA ARG A 355 10.90 -43.71 -21.57
C ARG A 355 10.39 -44.94 -20.83
N ASP A 356 11.29 -45.88 -20.52
CA ASP A 356 10.96 -47.18 -19.93
C ASP A 356 11.20 -47.18 -18.39
N ALA A 357 11.38 -46.03 -17.80
CA ALA A 357 11.60 -45.90 -16.34
C ALA A 357 10.33 -46.28 -15.57
N ASP A 358 10.49 -47.02 -14.49
CA ASP A 358 9.43 -47.19 -13.51
C ASP A 358 9.10 -45.82 -12.88
N PHE A 359 7.91 -45.31 -13.18
CA PHE A 359 7.50 -43.98 -12.75
C PHE A 359 7.31 -43.90 -11.23
N THR A 360 7.05 -45.02 -10.54
CA THR A 360 7.02 -45.09 -9.08
C THR A 360 8.40 -44.80 -8.50
N ALA A 361 9.45 -45.42 -9.06
CA ALA A 361 10.84 -45.15 -8.68
C ALA A 361 11.24 -43.71 -9.00
N VAL A 362 10.77 -43.11 -10.13
CA VAL A 362 11.01 -41.71 -10.48
C VAL A 362 10.42 -40.78 -9.43
N LEU A 363 9.17 -40.99 -9.04
CA LEU A 363 8.52 -40.17 -8.04
C LEU A 363 9.14 -40.31 -6.63
N SER A 364 9.57 -41.52 -6.27
CA SER A 364 10.28 -41.78 -5.02
C SER A 364 11.61 -41.02 -4.95
N LYS A 365 12.40 -41.05 -6.03
CA LYS A 365 13.64 -40.27 -6.13
C LYS A 365 13.37 -38.76 -6.12
N ALA A 366 12.33 -38.31 -6.81
CA ALA A 366 11.92 -36.91 -6.78
C ALA A 366 11.53 -36.47 -5.34
N ALA A 367 10.83 -37.33 -4.60
CA ALA A 367 10.46 -37.05 -3.21
C ALA A 367 11.70 -36.83 -2.32
N ALA A 368 12.69 -37.73 -2.40
CA ALA A 368 13.94 -37.60 -1.67
C ALA A 368 14.71 -36.31 -2.02
N LEU A 369 14.77 -35.95 -3.31
CA LEU A 369 15.45 -34.73 -3.76
C LEU A 369 14.71 -33.43 -3.34
N ARG A 370 13.40 -33.49 -3.11
CA ARG A 370 12.59 -32.33 -2.67
C ARG A 370 12.94 -31.84 -1.27
N ASP A 371 13.63 -32.61 -0.45
CA ASP A 371 14.14 -32.13 0.83
C ASP A 371 15.16 -30.99 0.63
N THR A 372 15.96 -31.05 -0.42
CA THR A 372 17.03 -30.09 -0.72
C THR A 372 16.69 -29.13 -1.88
N TYR A 373 15.97 -29.60 -2.89
CA TYR A 373 15.74 -28.90 -4.15
C TYR A 373 14.25 -28.71 -4.46
N GLN A 374 13.95 -27.75 -5.34
CA GLN A 374 12.67 -27.67 -6.04
C GLN A 374 12.75 -28.56 -7.29
N VAL A 375 12.11 -29.73 -7.28
CA VAL A 375 12.29 -30.75 -8.32
C VAL A 375 11.14 -30.74 -9.33
N THR A 376 11.48 -30.57 -10.61
CA THR A 376 10.59 -30.77 -11.76
C THR A 376 10.94 -32.08 -12.44
N VAL A 377 9.98 -33.00 -12.51
CA VAL A 377 10.16 -34.30 -13.19
C VAL A 377 9.87 -34.16 -14.67
N LEU A 378 10.83 -34.51 -15.54
CA LEU A 378 10.72 -34.36 -16.99
C LEU A 378 11.25 -35.62 -17.74
N PRO A 379 10.63 -35.99 -18.86
CA PRO A 379 11.19 -37.04 -19.71
C PRO A 379 12.51 -36.58 -20.35
N GLN A 380 13.48 -37.48 -20.42
CA GLN A 380 14.75 -37.23 -21.10
C GLN A 380 14.54 -37.17 -22.61
N GLY A 381 14.95 -36.06 -23.19
CA GLY A 381 14.87 -35.86 -24.63
C GLY A 381 15.99 -36.59 -25.41
N LYS A 382 15.75 -36.86 -26.71
CA LYS A 382 16.75 -37.50 -27.58
C LYS A 382 18.08 -36.74 -27.70
N LYS A 383 18.06 -35.41 -27.55
CA LYS A 383 19.26 -34.53 -27.60
C LYS A 383 19.48 -33.91 -26.21
N LEU A 384 20.07 -34.69 -25.30
CA LEU A 384 20.27 -34.31 -23.90
C LEU A 384 20.96 -32.93 -23.74
N GLY A 385 22.07 -32.69 -24.47
CA GLY A 385 22.80 -31.42 -24.36
C GLY A 385 21.91 -30.20 -24.70
N LYS A 386 21.05 -30.33 -25.74
CA LYS A 386 20.12 -29.25 -26.07
C LYS A 386 19.07 -29.05 -24.96
N GLN A 387 18.58 -30.15 -24.37
CA GLN A 387 17.62 -30.09 -23.27
C GLN A 387 18.22 -29.42 -22.03
N LEU A 388 19.47 -29.77 -21.67
CA LEU A 388 20.15 -29.13 -20.53
C LEU A 388 20.35 -27.65 -20.74
N GLY A 389 20.79 -27.19 -21.91
CA GLY A 389 20.91 -25.75 -22.21
C GLY A 389 19.54 -25.00 -22.18
N GLN A 390 18.46 -25.69 -22.58
CA GLN A 390 17.11 -25.11 -22.45
C GLN A 390 16.66 -25.00 -20.99
N LEU A 391 17.00 -25.97 -20.14
CA LEU A 391 16.70 -25.93 -18.71
C LEU A 391 17.49 -24.83 -18.01
N GLU A 392 18.79 -24.69 -18.30
CA GLU A 392 19.62 -23.61 -17.79
C GLU A 392 19.03 -22.23 -18.17
N ALA A 393 18.69 -22.04 -19.44
CA ALA A 393 18.04 -20.82 -19.93
C ALA A 393 16.65 -20.58 -19.29
N ALA A 394 15.97 -21.64 -18.82
CA ALA A 394 14.71 -21.56 -18.07
C ALA A 394 14.89 -21.38 -16.55
N GLY A 395 16.13 -21.12 -16.08
CA GLY A 395 16.46 -20.85 -14.68
C GLY A 395 16.57 -22.08 -13.78
N PHE A 396 16.79 -23.28 -14.37
CA PHE A 396 17.18 -24.43 -13.57
C PHE A 396 18.65 -24.35 -13.19
N ALA A 397 18.97 -24.67 -11.94
CA ALA A 397 20.33 -24.69 -11.43
C ALA A 397 21.08 -25.99 -11.80
N GLY A 398 20.34 -27.04 -12.18
CA GLY A 398 20.95 -28.33 -12.49
C GLY A 398 19.95 -29.40 -12.93
N ALA A 399 20.47 -30.59 -13.17
CA ALA A 399 19.68 -31.78 -13.52
C ALA A 399 20.17 -33.02 -12.73
N ALA A 400 19.22 -33.84 -12.29
CA ALA A 400 19.41 -35.17 -11.73
C ALA A 400 18.96 -36.22 -12.76
N PHE A 401 19.50 -37.42 -12.66
CA PHE A 401 19.21 -38.56 -13.53
C PHE A 401 18.81 -39.77 -12.69
N MET A 402 18.06 -40.69 -13.28
CA MET A 402 17.61 -41.91 -12.57
C MET A 402 18.75 -42.84 -12.18
N ASP A 403 19.78 -42.91 -13.02
CA ASP A 403 20.95 -43.78 -12.91
C ASP A 403 22.12 -43.17 -12.14
N LYS A 404 21.97 -41.94 -11.57
CA LYS A 404 23.01 -41.24 -10.85
C LYS A 404 22.48 -40.69 -9.52
N ASP A 405 23.30 -40.70 -8.49
CA ASP A 405 22.94 -40.19 -7.18
C ASP A 405 23.22 -38.69 -7.03
N ASP A 406 24.13 -38.16 -7.84
CA ASP A 406 24.51 -36.75 -7.83
C ASP A 406 23.62 -35.86 -8.71
N VAL A 407 23.50 -34.63 -8.33
CA VAL A 407 22.86 -33.57 -9.12
C VAL A 407 23.93 -32.81 -9.88
N LYS A 408 23.83 -32.84 -11.21
CA LYS A 408 24.72 -32.05 -12.09
C LYS A 408 24.25 -30.61 -12.07
N ILE A 409 25.05 -29.70 -11.49
CA ILE A 409 24.84 -28.26 -11.52
C ILE A 409 25.36 -27.70 -12.87
N PHE A 410 24.64 -26.69 -13.42
CA PHE A 410 24.97 -26.04 -14.70
C PHE A 410 26.01 -24.94 -14.51
#